data_b39e932909b27b161aaa842a8b90e9f4
#
_entry.id   b39e932909b27b161aaa842a8b90e9f4
#
_cell.length_a   1.000
_cell.length_b   1.000
_cell.length_c   1.000
_cell.angle_alpha   90.00
_cell.angle_beta   90.00
_cell.angle_gamma   90.00
#
_symmetry.space_group_name_H-M   'P 1'
#
loop_
_entity.id
_entity.type
_entity.pdbx_description
1 polymer ?
#
loop_
_entity_poly.entity_id
_entity_poly.type
_entity_poly.pdbx_seq_one_letter_code
_entity_poly.pdbx_strand_id
1 'polypeptide(L)'
;MNIGVPRETIAGDLAQAFGAHIANLAPLRNSQLLVTGGTGFVGTWLAEAIAYLNDDHGFGTKIVLQSPRATQFATRLPRLGSRPDVKLQELDVRNLLELPEGVEWVIHAAASPDARQHASDPTRTIETIVSGTSALMKAAMRSSEIRRILNVSSGLVYGAQPFELERVPETYFGSLDPASFSSAYAEAKRLAETICSAYGSQYRLPITTARMFAFVGPYQLLDRPWAVNNFVRDAILGGNLRIHGSGLTVRSYMYPADMSVWLLEMLVRGQDGCAYNVGHPDGITLLALAERVVALARRPIRIETDVLKEKRLNNSRFVPDVAKAQQELDLNCTFDLEFALGRMMSWAASTSGGTS
;
A
#
# COMPACT_ATOMS: atom_id res chain seq x y z
N MET A 1 2.18 -6.40 25.35
CA MET A 1 1.33 -7.51 24.88
C MET A 1 1.58 -7.70 23.41
N ASN A 2 1.81 -8.95 22.99
CA ASN A 2 2.19 -9.28 21.60
C ASN A 2 0.96 -9.14 20.70
N ILE A 3 0.85 -8.01 19.99
CA ILE A 3 -0.25 -7.71 19.08
C ILE A 3 0.13 -8.34 17.72
N GLY A 4 -0.16 -9.63 17.54
CA GLY A 4 0.20 -10.28 16.29
C GLY A 4 -0.77 -11.36 15.85
N VAL A 5 -1.17 -11.29 14.58
CA VAL A 5 -1.60 -12.50 13.86
C VAL A 5 -0.50 -13.55 14.05
N PRO A 6 -0.82 -14.81 14.34
CA PRO A 6 0.19 -15.84 14.41
C PRO A 6 1.09 -15.82 13.17
N ARG A 7 2.39 -15.91 13.33
CA ARG A 7 3.37 -15.95 12.22
C ARG A 7 2.95 -16.96 11.15
N GLU A 8 2.49 -18.11 11.58
CA GLU A 8 2.03 -19.21 10.71
C GLU A 8 0.91 -18.78 9.76
N THR A 9 0.00 -17.88 10.20
CA THR A 9 -1.08 -17.37 9.35
C THR A 9 -0.54 -16.46 8.25
N ILE A 10 0.31 -15.48 8.59
CA ILE A 10 0.89 -14.54 7.60
C ILE A 10 1.86 -15.31 6.68
N ALA A 11 2.69 -16.19 7.21
CA ALA A 11 3.61 -17.01 6.41
C ALA A 11 2.84 -17.94 5.44
N GLY A 12 1.73 -18.55 5.88
CA GLY A 12 0.86 -19.34 5.01
C GLY A 12 0.22 -18.54 3.89
N ASP A 13 -0.26 -17.33 4.19
CA ASP A 13 -0.82 -16.41 3.18
C ASP A 13 0.26 -15.97 2.17
N LEU A 14 1.49 -15.67 2.65
CA LEU A 14 2.63 -15.33 1.79
C LEU A 14 3.06 -16.53 0.94
N ALA A 15 3.11 -17.74 1.51
CA ALA A 15 3.44 -18.96 0.76
C ALA A 15 2.46 -19.16 -0.42
N GLN A 16 1.18 -18.94 -0.20
CA GLN A 16 0.17 -19.04 -1.25
C GLN A 16 0.33 -17.93 -2.29
N ALA A 17 0.56 -16.68 -1.87
CA ALA A 17 0.72 -15.54 -2.77
C ALA A 17 2.01 -15.65 -3.61
N PHE A 18 3.12 -16.01 -2.99
CA PHE A 18 4.40 -16.11 -3.70
C PHE A 18 4.45 -17.26 -4.71
N GLY A 19 3.93 -18.45 -4.37
CA GLY A 19 3.80 -19.57 -5.30
C GLY A 19 4.93 -19.69 -6.33
N ALA A 20 4.60 -19.50 -7.62
CA ALA A 20 5.55 -19.56 -8.73
C ALA A 20 6.50 -18.34 -8.82
N HIS A 21 6.21 -17.24 -8.08
CA HIS A 21 6.99 -16.00 -8.18
C HIS A 21 8.37 -16.06 -7.51
N ILE A 22 8.60 -17.02 -6.61
CA ILE A 22 9.86 -17.14 -5.83
C ILE A 22 11.10 -17.18 -6.75
N ALA A 23 11.02 -17.91 -7.86
CA ALA A 23 12.12 -18.03 -8.81
C ALA A 23 12.48 -16.67 -9.47
N ASN A 24 11.47 -15.86 -9.79
CA ASN A 24 11.64 -14.54 -10.40
C ASN A 24 12.37 -13.57 -9.46
N LEU A 25 12.20 -13.74 -8.15
CA LEU A 25 12.78 -12.87 -7.13
C LEU A 25 14.22 -13.25 -6.75
N ALA A 26 14.82 -14.25 -7.41
CA ALA A 26 16.22 -14.64 -7.18
C ALA A 26 17.23 -13.48 -7.17
N PRO A 27 17.07 -12.38 -7.97
CA PRO A 27 17.97 -11.22 -7.89
C PRO A 27 18.02 -10.51 -6.53
N LEU A 28 17.04 -10.73 -5.64
CA LEU A 28 17.02 -10.19 -4.28
C LEU A 28 17.91 -11.00 -3.31
N ARG A 29 18.40 -12.17 -3.69
CA ARG A 29 19.24 -13.00 -2.81
C ARG A 29 20.53 -12.29 -2.41
N ASN A 30 20.84 -12.33 -1.10
CA ASN A 30 22.00 -11.72 -0.48
C ASN A 30 22.19 -10.23 -0.77
N SER A 31 21.10 -9.54 -1.14
CA SER A 31 21.08 -8.10 -1.43
C SER A 31 20.49 -7.28 -0.29
N GLN A 32 20.51 -5.96 -0.42
CA GLN A 32 19.92 -5.05 0.56
C GLN A 32 18.84 -4.16 -0.07
N LEU A 33 17.66 -4.19 0.53
CA LEU A 33 16.47 -3.42 0.15
C LEU A 33 16.26 -2.26 1.12
N LEU A 34 16.18 -1.02 0.63
CA LEU A 34 15.72 0.14 1.38
C LEU A 34 14.22 0.35 1.13
N VAL A 35 13.44 0.48 2.20
CA VAL A 35 12.04 0.91 2.13
C VAL A 35 11.88 2.23 2.87
N THR A 36 11.69 3.34 2.14
CA THR A 36 11.35 4.61 2.77
C THR A 36 9.87 4.63 3.14
N GLY A 37 9.50 5.22 4.28
CA GLY A 37 8.18 5.00 4.85
C GLY A 37 7.96 3.57 5.37
N GLY A 38 9.07 2.85 5.60
CA GLY A 38 9.12 1.40 5.85
C GLY A 38 8.42 0.91 7.11
N THR A 39 8.04 1.78 8.02
CA THR A 39 7.28 1.41 9.23
C THR A 39 5.76 1.56 9.07
N GLY A 40 5.30 1.95 7.87
CA GLY A 40 3.89 2.01 7.48
C GLY A 40 3.32 0.63 7.12
N PHE A 41 2.08 0.63 6.62
CA PHE A 41 1.38 -0.58 6.19
C PHE A 41 2.15 -1.37 5.12
N VAL A 42 2.53 -0.70 4.03
CA VAL A 42 3.29 -1.31 2.92
C VAL A 42 4.63 -1.88 3.41
N GLY A 43 5.40 -1.08 4.17
CA GLY A 43 6.70 -1.52 4.66
C GLY A 43 6.61 -2.67 5.69
N THR A 44 5.54 -2.73 6.49
CA THR A 44 5.29 -3.86 7.40
C THR A 44 5.09 -5.15 6.60
N TRP A 45 4.26 -5.12 5.55
CA TRP A 45 4.02 -6.30 4.71
C TRP A 45 5.25 -6.70 3.89
N LEU A 46 6.05 -5.73 3.43
CA LEU A 46 7.34 -6.02 2.78
C LEU A 46 8.33 -6.67 3.77
N ALA A 47 8.35 -6.24 5.04
CA ALA A 47 9.18 -6.89 6.06
C ALA A 47 8.72 -8.33 6.36
N GLU A 48 7.41 -8.60 6.38
CA GLU A 48 6.87 -9.96 6.47
C GLU A 48 7.26 -10.80 5.25
N ALA A 49 7.14 -10.23 4.05
CA ALA A 49 7.51 -10.91 2.81
C ALA A 49 9.01 -11.27 2.76
N ILE A 50 9.90 -10.35 3.13
CA ILE A 50 11.34 -10.62 3.20
C ILE A 50 11.65 -11.63 4.30
N ALA A 51 10.99 -11.55 5.46
CA ALA A 51 11.14 -12.55 6.52
C ALA A 51 10.74 -13.95 6.05
N TYR A 52 9.62 -14.08 5.33
CA TYR A 52 9.19 -15.33 4.71
C TYR A 52 10.22 -15.85 3.69
N LEU A 53 10.67 -15.01 2.75
CA LEU A 53 11.67 -15.41 1.75
C LEU A 53 12.99 -15.84 2.40
N ASN A 54 13.41 -15.20 3.49
CA ASN A 54 14.63 -15.57 4.21
C ASN A 54 14.48 -16.87 5.00
N ASP A 55 13.38 -17.03 5.75
CA ASP A 55 13.17 -18.15 6.65
C ASP A 55 12.87 -19.44 5.88
N ASP A 56 12.02 -19.37 4.85
CA ASP A 56 11.51 -20.55 4.15
C ASP A 56 12.26 -20.86 2.83
N HIS A 57 12.94 -19.83 2.24
CA HIS A 57 13.63 -19.98 0.95
C HIS A 57 15.11 -19.57 0.96
N GLY A 58 15.66 -19.19 2.12
CA GLY A 58 17.08 -18.90 2.28
C GLY A 58 17.58 -17.75 1.40
N PHE A 59 16.78 -16.68 1.24
CA PHE A 59 17.17 -15.54 0.42
C PHE A 59 18.35 -14.76 1.00
N GLY A 60 18.42 -14.59 2.31
CA GLY A 60 19.47 -13.79 2.95
C GLY A 60 19.37 -12.30 2.63
N THR A 61 18.22 -11.82 2.19
CA THR A 61 17.97 -10.42 1.86
C THR A 61 17.87 -9.58 3.13
N LYS A 62 18.61 -8.47 3.20
CA LYS A 62 18.51 -7.49 4.29
C LYS A 62 17.52 -6.39 3.91
N ILE A 63 16.71 -5.94 4.89
CA ILE A 63 15.76 -4.85 4.67
C ILE A 63 16.04 -3.69 5.63
N VAL A 64 16.15 -2.49 5.09
CA VAL A 64 16.26 -1.24 5.86
C VAL A 64 14.90 -0.55 5.85
N LEU A 65 14.26 -0.45 6.99
CA LEU A 65 12.99 0.26 7.17
C LEU A 65 13.26 1.69 7.65
N GLN A 66 13.18 2.65 6.73
CA GLN A 66 13.42 4.06 7.04
C GLN A 66 12.13 4.80 7.31
N SER A 67 12.08 5.53 8.42
CA SER A 67 10.96 6.43 8.76
C SER A 67 11.38 7.39 9.87
N PRO A 68 10.72 8.56 10.04
CA PRO A 68 11.02 9.50 11.13
C PRO A 68 10.81 8.94 12.55
N ARG A 69 10.14 7.81 12.68
CA ARG A 69 9.85 7.13 13.94
C ARG A 69 10.10 5.62 13.82
N ALA A 70 11.20 5.26 13.19
CA ALA A 70 11.53 3.86 12.91
C ALA A 70 11.68 3.02 14.19
N THR A 71 12.24 3.58 15.25
CA THR A 71 12.44 2.89 16.54
C THR A 71 11.14 2.40 17.18
N GLN A 72 10.02 3.11 16.98
CA GLN A 72 8.70 2.69 17.46
C GLN A 72 8.18 1.42 16.78
N PHE A 73 8.73 1.05 15.63
CA PHE A 73 8.34 -0.18 14.94
C PHE A 73 8.70 -1.43 15.74
N ALA A 74 9.88 -1.47 16.36
CA ALA A 74 10.31 -2.61 17.18
C ALA A 74 9.42 -2.79 18.43
N THR A 75 8.93 -1.71 19.01
CA THR A 75 7.97 -1.77 20.14
C THR A 75 6.60 -2.28 19.67
N ARG A 76 6.14 -1.81 18.50
CA ARG A 76 4.84 -2.20 17.94
C ARG A 76 4.83 -3.63 17.40
N LEU A 77 5.91 -4.05 16.73
CA LEU A 77 6.06 -5.35 16.08
C LEU A 77 7.43 -5.96 16.45
N PRO A 78 7.61 -6.41 17.73
CA PRO A 78 8.89 -6.89 18.24
C PRO A 78 9.46 -8.03 17.40
N ARG A 79 8.60 -8.93 16.92
CA ARG A 79 8.99 -10.07 16.11
C ARG A 79 9.73 -9.68 14.81
N LEU A 80 9.27 -8.63 14.13
CA LEU A 80 9.93 -8.11 12.94
C LEU A 80 11.07 -7.16 13.27
N GLY A 81 10.86 -6.25 14.23
CA GLY A 81 11.83 -5.22 14.55
C GLY A 81 13.11 -5.72 15.23
N SER A 82 13.11 -6.95 15.80
CA SER A 82 14.29 -7.57 16.43
C SER A 82 15.02 -8.55 15.50
N ARG A 83 14.58 -8.75 14.27
CA ARG A 83 15.23 -9.65 13.32
C ARG A 83 16.60 -9.12 12.90
N PRO A 84 17.62 -10.00 12.74
CA PRO A 84 18.96 -9.59 12.35
C PRO A 84 19.03 -9.09 10.89
N ASP A 85 18.07 -9.49 10.06
CA ASP A 85 17.92 -9.08 8.66
C ASP A 85 17.08 -7.79 8.47
N VAL A 86 16.54 -7.21 9.57
CA VAL A 86 15.78 -5.95 9.57
C VAL A 86 16.57 -4.86 10.28
N LYS A 87 16.92 -3.81 9.54
CA LYS A 87 17.55 -2.60 10.10
C LYS A 87 16.54 -1.47 10.17
N LEU A 88 16.39 -0.86 11.33
CA LEU A 88 15.55 0.31 11.53
C LEU A 88 16.41 1.58 11.40
N GLN A 89 16.02 2.50 10.51
CA GLN A 89 16.71 3.78 10.29
C GLN A 89 15.76 4.94 10.58
N GLU A 90 16.04 5.65 11.67
CA GLU A 90 15.26 6.83 12.03
C GLU A 90 15.76 8.06 11.25
N LEU A 91 15.06 8.32 10.12
CA LEU A 91 15.39 9.43 9.24
C LEU A 91 14.14 9.87 8.46
N ASP A 92 13.91 11.18 8.41
CA ASP A 92 12.94 11.77 7.49
C ASP A 92 13.51 11.72 6.06
N VAL A 93 12.74 11.20 5.11
CA VAL A 93 13.18 11.05 3.72
C VAL A 93 13.60 12.37 3.08
N ARG A 94 13.07 13.52 3.52
CA ARG A 94 13.47 14.85 3.06
C ARG A 94 14.93 15.19 3.38
N ASN A 95 15.47 14.55 4.40
CA ASN A 95 16.85 14.73 4.88
C ASN A 95 17.79 13.61 4.40
N LEU A 96 17.36 12.78 3.46
CA LEU A 96 18.19 11.70 2.91
C LEU A 96 19.26 12.30 2.00
N LEU A 97 20.49 12.33 2.46
CA LEU A 97 21.65 12.82 1.70
C LEU A 97 22.31 11.72 0.87
N GLU A 98 22.44 10.53 1.45
CA GLU A 98 23.06 9.35 0.86
C GLU A 98 22.26 8.11 1.18
N LEU A 99 22.30 7.11 0.31
CA LEU A 99 21.71 5.81 0.58
C LEU A 99 22.54 5.07 1.63
N PRO A 100 21.94 4.23 2.47
CA PRO A 100 22.69 3.31 3.32
C PRO A 100 23.62 2.44 2.48
N GLU A 101 24.81 2.16 3.00
CA GLU A 101 25.82 1.33 2.35
C GLU A 101 25.25 -0.05 1.97
N GLY A 102 25.57 -0.53 0.77
CA GLY A 102 25.15 -1.83 0.24
C GLY A 102 23.70 -1.89 -0.23
N VAL A 103 22.98 -0.75 -0.30
CA VAL A 103 21.62 -0.73 -0.83
C VAL A 103 21.63 -0.86 -2.35
N GLU A 104 21.04 -1.95 -2.85
CA GLU A 104 20.90 -2.24 -4.26
C GLU A 104 19.46 -1.99 -4.78
N TRP A 105 18.48 -2.12 -3.93
CA TRP A 105 17.06 -2.02 -4.25
C TRP A 105 16.36 -0.99 -3.36
N VAL A 106 15.46 -0.21 -3.95
CA VAL A 106 14.72 0.81 -3.20
C VAL A 106 13.23 0.72 -3.50
N ILE A 107 12.41 0.68 -2.44
CA ILE A 107 10.95 0.93 -2.54
C ILE A 107 10.66 2.26 -1.83
N HIS A 108 10.29 3.27 -2.62
CA HIS A 108 9.98 4.61 -2.11
C HIS A 108 8.51 4.74 -1.75
N ALA A 109 8.15 4.47 -0.48
CA ALA A 109 6.77 4.50 0.02
C ALA A 109 6.54 5.59 1.09
N ALA A 110 7.41 6.60 1.17
CA ALA A 110 7.34 7.66 2.19
C ALA A 110 6.23 8.67 1.90
N ALA A 111 4.99 8.30 2.21
CA ALA A 111 3.83 9.19 2.21
C ALA A 111 2.75 8.62 3.14
N SER A 112 1.93 9.47 3.75
CA SER A 112 0.75 9.02 4.47
C SER A 112 -0.45 9.00 3.53
N PRO A 113 -1.26 7.93 3.48
CA PRO A 113 -2.48 7.88 2.69
C PRO A 113 -3.70 8.45 3.45
N ASP A 114 -3.53 9.04 4.63
CA ASP A 114 -4.62 9.53 5.48
C ASP A 114 -5.13 10.90 5.01
N ALA A 115 -6.33 10.91 4.42
CA ALA A 115 -6.96 12.13 3.92
C ALA A 115 -7.14 13.23 4.99
N ARG A 116 -7.25 12.86 6.29
CA ARG A 116 -7.31 13.84 7.39
C ARG A 116 -6.00 14.62 7.51
N GLN A 117 -4.86 13.95 7.33
CA GLN A 117 -3.55 14.62 7.33
C GLN A 117 -3.39 15.52 6.12
N HIS A 118 -3.86 15.08 4.95
CA HIS A 118 -3.80 15.89 3.74
C HIS A 118 -4.67 17.16 3.87
N ALA A 119 -5.82 17.06 4.53
CA ALA A 119 -6.71 18.19 4.75
C ALA A 119 -6.21 19.14 5.86
N SER A 120 -5.58 18.60 6.92
CA SER A 120 -5.10 19.41 8.04
C SER A 120 -3.76 20.09 7.77
N ASP A 121 -2.89 19.47 6.93
CA ASP A 121 -1.57 20.00 6.60
C ASP A 121 -1.18 19.61 5.17
N PRO A 122 -1.80 20.26 4.15
CA PRO A 122 -1.53 19.98 2.74
C PRO A 122 -0.10 20.38 2.33
N THR A 123 0.46 21.43 2.92
CA THR A 123 1.84 21.87 2.61
C THR A 123 2.87 20.83 3.02
N ARG A 124 2.75 20.30 4.22
CA ARG A 124 3.62 19.21 4.69
C ARG A 124 3.45 17.94 3.86
N THR A 125 2.24 17.66 3.39
CA THR A 125 1.96 16.53 2.50
C THR A 125 2.76 16.69 1.20
N ILE A 126 2.69 17.87 0.55
CA ILE A 126 3.45 18.18 -0.66
C ILE A 126 4.95 18.07 -0.40
N GLU A 127 5.46 18.72 0.65
CA GLU A 127 6.89 18.69 0.99
C GLU A 127 7.41 17.27 1.22
N THR A 128 6.68 16.45 1.97
CA THR A 128 7.10 15.07 2.26
C THR A 128 7.22 14.26 0.97
N ILE A 129 6.26 14.39 0.07
CA ILE A 129 6.25 13.62 -1.19
C ILE A 129 7.28 14.18 -2.16
N VAL A 130 7.24 15.47 -2.45
CA VAL A 130 8.03 16.08 -3.53
C VAL A 130 9.50 16.22 -3.12
N SER A 131 9.77 16.83 -1.96
CA SER A 131 11.14 17.00 -1.47
C SER A 131 11.76 15.65 -1.08
N GLY A 132 10.98 14.73 -0.52
CA GLY A 132 11.40 13.38 -0.19
C GLY A 132 11.80 12.58 -1.45
N THR A 133 10.98 12.63 -2.51
CA THR A 133 11.33 12.02 -3.79
C THR A 133 12.59 12.63 -4.39
N SER A 134 12.69 13.96 -4.39
CA SER A 134 13.87 14.66 -4.91
C SER A 134 15.14 14.32 -4.13
N ALA A 135 15.06 14.22 -2.80
CA ALA A 135 16.20 13.83 -1.95
C ALA A 135 16.65 12.40 -2.26
N LEU A 136 15.69 11.45 -2.37
CA LEU A 136 15.98 10.07 -2.74
C LEU A 136 16.66 9.99 -4.12
N MET A 137 16.12 10.66 -5.14
CA MET A 137 16.71 10.63 -6.48
C MET A 137 18.14 11.17 -6.49
N LYS A 138 18.42 12.27 -5.75
CA LYS A 138 19.76 12.83 -5.59
C LYS A 138 20.72 11.86 -4.89
N ALA A 139 20.24 11.15 -3.87
CA ALA A 139 21.03 10.13 -3.17
C ALA A 139 21.32 8.92 -4.08
N ALA A 140 20.31 8.47 -4.83
CA ALA A 140 20.44 7.35 -5.76
C ALA A 140 21.45 7.62 -6.89
N MET A 141 21.47 8.84 -7.43
CA MET A 141 22.45 9.24 -8.46
C MET A 141 23.92 9.11 -8.01
N ARG A 142 24.18 9.16 -6.71
CA ARG A 142 25.53 9.05 -6.15
C ARG A 142 25.97 7.61 -5.91
N SER A 143 25.03 6.67 -5.99
CA SER A 143 25.28 5.24 -5.78
C SER A 143 25.44 4.52 -7.11
N SER A 144 26.54 3.79 -7.26
CA SER A 144 26.76 2.87 -8.39
C SER A 144 26.13 1.49 -8.18
N GLU A 145 25.56 1.24 -7.01
CA GLU A 145 25.06 -0.10 -6.62
C GLU A 145 23.56 -0.29 -6.93
N ILE A 146 22.85 0.79 -7.22
CA ILE A 146 21.39 0.74 -7.42
C ILE A 146 21.02 -0.06 -8.67
N ARG A 147 20.29 -1.13 -8.46
CA ARG A 147 19.73 -1.99 -9.53
C ARG A 147 18.36 -1.51 -9.98
N ARG A 148 17.48 -1.09 -9.05
CA ARG A 148 16.20 -0.47 -9.38
C ARG A 148 15.56 0.24 -8.18
N ILE A 149 14.75 1.25 -8.52
CA ILE A 149 13.89 2.00 -7.61
C ILE A 149 12.43 1.74 -8.01
N LEU A 150 11.60 1.31 -7.07
CA LEU A 150 10.16 1.28 -7.21
C LEU A 150 9.55 2.49 -6.50
N ASN A 151 8.99 3.42 -7.25
CA ASN A 151 8.26 4.55 -6.70
C ASN A 151 6.81 4.14 -6.39
N VAL A 152 6.43 4.19 -5.12
CA VAL A 152 5.05 3.91 -4.69
C VAL A 152 4.21 5.17 -4.83
N SER A 153 3.48 5.24 -5.92
CA SER A 153 2.50 6.28 -6.25
C SER A 153 1.09 5.90 -5.74
N SER A 154 0.06 6.45 -6.32
CA SER A 154 -1.33 6.24 -5.92
C SER A 154 -2.26 6.28 -7.13
N GLY A 155 -3.32 5.48 -7.14
CA GLY A 155 -4.40 5.61 -8.11
C GLY A 155 -5.11 6.97 -8.06
N LEU A 156 -4.94 7.76 -6.98
CA LEU A 156 -5.47 9.12 -6.90
C LEU A 156 -4.85 10.09 -7.91
N VAL A 157 -3.72 9.73 -8.54
CA VAL A 157 -3.12 10.50 -9.65
C VAL A 157 -4.06 10.63 -10.85
N TYR A 158 -5.02 9.73 -10.98
CA TYR A 158 -6.04 9.78 -12.04
C TYR A 158 -7.16 10.79 -11.79
N GLY A 159 -7.28 11.32 -10.56
CA GLY A 159 -8.42 12.12 -10.18
C GLY A 159 -9.71 11.28 -10.09
N ALA A 160 -10.84 11.90 -10.45
CA ALA A 160 -12.12 11.21 -10.48
C ALA A 160 -12.18 10.24 -11.67
N GLN A 161 -12.45 8.96 -11.38
CA GLN A 161 -12.69 7.99 -12.43
C GLN A 161 -14.04 8.26 -13.08
N PRO A 162 -14.11 8.43 -14.43
CA PRO A 162 -15.38 8.58 -15.15
C PRO A 162 -16.28 7.37 -14.88
N PHE A 163 -17.59 7.62 -14.82
CA PHE A 163 -18.56 6.56 -14.51
C PHE A 163 -18.59 5.46 -15.59
N GLU A 164 -18.39 5.86 -16.86
CA GLU A 164 -18.39 4.99 -18.04
C GLU A 164 -17.11 4.10 -18.08
N LEU A 165 -16.07 4.49 -17.36
CA LEU A 165 -14.83 3.74 -17.28
C LEU A 165 -14.93 2.75 -16.12
N GLU A 166 -15.18 1.48 -16.43
CA GLU A 166 -15.36 0.44 -15.41
C GLU A 166 -14.09 0.24 -14.57
N ARG A 167 -12.93 0.24 -15.23
CA ARG A 167 -11.59 0.13 -14.62
C ARG A 167 -10.68 1.18 -15.23
N VAL A 168 -9.83 1.82 -14.43
CA VAL A 168 -8.95 2.87 -14.93
C VAL A 168 -7.60 2.30 -15.34
N PRO A 169 -7.21 2.37 -16.65
CA PRO A 169 -5.93 1.90 -17.13
C PRO A 169 -4.82 2.93 -16.91
N GLU A 170 -3.57 2.51 -16.99
CA GLU A 170 -2.39 3.39 -16.85
C GLU A 170 -2.31 4.47 -17.93
N THR A 171 -2.97 4.28 -19.06
CA THR A 171 -3.07 5.23 -20.18
C THR A 171 -4.07 6.37 -19.93
N TYR A 172 -4.89 6.28 -18.88
CA TYR A 172 -5.79 7.37 -18.50
C TYR A 172 -5.03 8.41 -17.68
N PHE A 173 -4.86 9.61 -18.23
CA PHE A 173 -4.10 10.66 -17.54
C PHE A 173 -4.92 11.42 -16.50
N GLY A 174 -6.23 11.38 -16.61
CA GLY A 174 -7.15 12.01 -15.67
C GLY A 174 -7.04 13.53 -15.59
N SER A 175 -7.80 14.12 -14.67
CA SER A 175 -7.72 15.55 -14.36
C SER A 175 -7.92 15.79 -12.88
N LEU A 176 -7.21 16.79 -12.36
CA LEU A 176 -7.31 17.28 -10.98
C LEU A 176 -7.51 18.79 -11.03
N ASP A 177 -8.21 19.35 -10.06
CA ASP A 177 -8.30 20.79 -9.88
C ASP A 177 -7.09 21.31 -9.08
N PRO A 178 -6.10 21.96 -9.71
CA PRO A 178 -4.91 22.42 -9.00
C PRO A 178 -5.20 23.59 -8.05
N ALA A 179 -6.35 24.26 -8.15
CA ALA A 179 -6.76 25.30 -7.23
C ALA A 179 -7.37 24.75 -5.94
N SER A 180 -7.72 23.47 -5.90
CA SER A 180 -8.27 22.81 -4.72
C SER A 180 -7.17 22.22 -3.83
N PHE A 181 -7.12 22.60 -2.55
CA PHE A 181 -6.20 22.01 -1.59
C PHE A 181 -6.43 20.51 -1.38
N SER A 182 -7.63 20.00 -1.68
CA SER A 182 -7.93 18.56 -1.63
C SER A 182 -7.16 17.76 -2.69
N SER A 183 -6.65 18.41 -3.73
CA SER A 183 -5.80 17.80 -4.75
C SER A 183 -4.32 17.66 -4.31
N ALA A 184 -3.91 18.27 -3.18
CA ALA A 184 -2.52 18.38 -2.76
C ALA A 184 -1.77 17.04 -2.75
N TYR A 185 -2.39 15.98 -2.21
CA TYR A 185 -1.77 14.65 -2.21
C TYR A 185 -1.63 14.07 -3.61
N ALA A 186 -2.69 14.11 -4.39
CA ALA A 186 -2.72 13.53 -5.74
C ALA A 186 -1.76 14.27 -6.69
N GLU A 187 -1.74 15.62 -6.64
CA GLU A 187 -0.81 16.43 -7.44
C GLU A 187 0.65 16.26 -6.98
N ALA A 188 0.90 16.13 -5.68
CA ALA A 188 2.23 15.82 -5.19
C ALA A 188 2.72 14.45 -5.68
N LYS A 189 1.84 13.43 -5.73
CA LYS A 189 2.15 12.11 -6.30
C LYS A 189 2.38 12.17 -7.81
N ARG A 190 1.60 12.96 -8.56
CA ARG A 190 1.85 13.20 -9.99
C ARG A 190 3.22 13.84 -10.22
N LEU A 191 3.55 14.87 -9.44
CA LEU A 191 4.86 15.52 -9.54
C LEU A 191 5.99 14.55 -9.14
N ALA A 192 5.81 13.69 -8.15
CA ALA A 192 6.78 12.67 -7.79
C ALA A 192 7.03 11.68 -8.96
N GLU A 193 5.97 11.25 -9.67
CA GLU A 193 6.12 10.44 -10.90
C GLU A 193 6.91 11.20 -11.98
N THR A 194 6.62 12.50 -12.18
CA THR A 194 7.34 13.36 -13.12
C THR A 194 8.82 13.51 -12.73
N ILE A 195 9.14 13.69 -11.45
CA ILE A 195 10.52 13.73 -10.95
C ILE A 195 11.22 12.40 -11.26
N CYS A 196 10.60 11.26 -10.96
CA CYS A 196 11.14 9.94 -11.28
C CYS A 196 11.41 9.78 -12.78
N SER A 197 10.47 10.18 -13.64
CA SER A 197 10.62 10.15 -15.09
C SER A 197 11.78 11.03 -15.57
N ALA A 198 11.93 12.25 -15.04
CA ALA A 198 13.01 13.16 -15.38
C ALA A 198 14.39 12.59 -15.00
N TYR A 199 14.52 12.05 -13.78
CA TYR A 199 15.77 11.41 -13.35
C TYR A 199 16.08 10.13 -14.12
N GLY A 200 15.07 9.31 -14.41
CA GLY A 200 15.22 8.12 -15.26
C GLY A 200 15.74 8.48 -16.64
N SER A 201 15.14 9.49 -17.28
CA SER A 201 15.52 9.94 -18.62
C SER A 201 16.91 10.59 -18.64
N GLN A 202 17.17 11.51 -17.70
CA GLN A 202 18.40 12.32 -17.73
C GLN A 202 19.63 11.57 -17.23
N TYR A 203 19.45 10.74 -16.18
CA TYR A 203 20.56 10.07 -15.48
C TYR A 203 20.54 8.54 -15.62
N ARG A 204 19.60 8.00 -16.41
CA ARG A 204 19.42 6.56 -16.64
C ARG A 204 19.21 5.75 -15.35
N LEU A 205 18.59 6.37 -14.36
CA LEU A 205 18.18 5.63 -13.16
C LEU A 205 17.09 4.62 -13.51
N PRO A 206 17.23 3.35 -13.14
CA PRO A 206 16.22 2.32 -13.39
C PRO A 206 15.05 2.48 -12.42
N ILE A 207 13.96 3.13 -12.87
CA ILE A 207 12.82 3.48 -12.03
C ILE A 207 11.54 2.91 -12.62
N THR A 208 10.77 2.21 -11.78
CA THR A 208 9.41 1.73 -12.08
C THR A 208 8.44 2.36 -11.08
N THR A 209 7.20 2.60 -11.47
CA THR A 209 6.17 3.19 -10.60
C THR A 209 5.03 2.21 -10.34
N ALA A 210 4.60 2.08 -9.07
CA ALA A 210 3.42 1.35 -8.63
C ALA A 210 2.32 2.32 -8.21
N ARG A 211 1.20 2.38 -8.95
CA ARG A 211 0.02 3.20 -8.61
C ARG A 211 -0.92 2.40 -7.74
N MET A 212 -0.82 2.62 -6.42
CA MET A 212 -1.55 1.85 -5.42
C MET A 212 -3.02 2.25 -5.33
N PHE A 213 -3.91 1.26 -5.27
CA PHE A 213 -5.34 1.46 -5.00
C PHE A 213 -5.68 1.12 -3.53
N ALA A 214 -6.83 0.52 -3.24
CA ALA A 214 -7.21 0.23 -1.87
C ALA A 214 -6.86 -1.22 -1.47
N PHE A 215 -6.58 -1.38 -0.18
CA PHE A 215 -6.20 -2.66 0.43
C PHE A 215 -7.08 -2.97 1.63
N VAL A 216 -7.16 -4.26 1.96
CA VAL A 216 -7.83 -4.74 3.17
C VAL A 216 -7.09 -5.96 3.72
N GLY A 217 -6.70 -5.91 5.01
CA GLY A 217 -6.00 -7.01 5.66
C GLY A 217 -5.37 -6.64 7.00
N PRO A 218 -4.64 -7.57 7.61
CA PRO A 218 -3.90 -7.36 8.86
C PRO A 218 -2.96 -6.15 8.81
N TYR A 219 -2.62 -5.61 9.97
CA TYR A 219 -1.80 -4.39 10.18
C TYR A 219 -2.45 -3.07 9.75
N GLN A 220 -3.67 -3.10 9.23
CA GLN A 220 -4.40 -1.88 8.87
C GLN A 220 -4.97 -1.22 10.13
N LEU A 221 -4.66 0.06 10.36
CA LEU A 221 -5.12 0.79 11.54
C LEU A 221 -6.62 1.10 11.40
N LEU A 222 -7.44 0.59 12.33
CA LEU A 222 -8.91 0.72 12.28
C LEU A 222 -9.42 2.15 12.55
N ASP A 223 -8.56 3.04 13.05
CA ASP A 223 -8.87 4.46 13.25
C ASP A 223 -8.83 5.30 11.97
N ARG A 224 -8.41 4.71 10.85
CA ARG A 224 -8.36 5.39 9.56
C ARG A 224 -9.75 5.63 8.99
N PRO A 225 -10.00 6.79 8.32
CA PRO A 225 -11.34 7.21 7.88
C PRO A 225 -11.76 6.51 6.57
N TRP A 226 -11.52 5.21 6.47
CA TRP A 226 -11.90 4.41 5.32
C TRP A 226 -13.12 3.56 5.64
N ALA A 227 -14.04 3.45 4.70
CA ALA A 227 -15.30 2.73 4.90
C ALA A 227 -15.09 1.30 5.40
N VAL A 228 -14.18 0.54 4.79
CA VAL A 228 -13.86 -0.83 5.20
C VAL A 228 -13.37 -0.91 6.65
N ASN A 229 -12.53 0.05 7.09
CA ASN A 229 -12.01 0.09 8.46
C ASN A 229 -13.12 0.38 9.46
N ASN A 230 -14.02 1.34 9.14
CA ASN A 230 -15.15 1.67 9.97
C ASN A 230 -16.10 0.46 10.09
N PHE A 231 -16.43 -0.20 8.98
CA PHE A 231 -17.31 -1.37 8.98
C PHE A 231 -16.72 -2.51 9.81
N VAL A 232 -15.45 -2.85 9.63
CA VAL A 232 -14.78 -3.90 10.40
C VAL A 232 -14.73 -3.53 11.89
N ARG A 233 -14.33 -2.29 12.23
CA ARG A 233 -14.30 -1.83 13.62
C ARG A 233 -15.68 -1.90 14.27
N ASP A 234 -16.70 -1.33 13.61
CA ASP A 234 -18.06 -1.28 14.16
C ASP A 234 -18.65 -2.68 14.28
N ALA A 235 -18.38 -3.56 13.31
CA ALA A 235 -18.76 -4.96 13.38
C ALA A 235 -18.10 -5.70 14.56
N ILE A 236 -16.83 -5.49 14.87
CA ILE A 236 -16.13 -6.11 16.00
C ILE A 236 -16.67 -5.58 17.32
N LEU A 237 -16.93 -4.29 17.44
CA LEU A 237 -17.45 -3.64 18.65
C LEU A 237 -18.94 -3.92 18.88
N GLY A 238 -19.67 -4.54 17.95
CA GLY A 238 -21.09 -4.84 18.07
C GLY A 238 -22.01 -3.67 17.74
N GLY A 239 -21.48 -2.64 17.06
CA GLY A 239 -22.25 -1.50 16.60
C GLY A 239 -22.93 -1.76 15.25
N ASN A 240 -23.87 -0.88 14.87
CA ASN A 240 -24.44 -0.85 13.53
C ASN A 240 -23.43 -0.26 12.53
N LEU A 241 -23.44 -0.77 11.30
CA LEU A 241 -22.63 -0.22 10.21
C LEU A 241 -23.32 0.99 9.61
N ARG A 242 -22.59 2.11 9.50
CA ARG A 242 -23.13 3.35 8.92
C ARG A 242 -22.48 3.63 7.57
N ILE A 243 -23.32 3.78 6.56
CA ILE A 243 -22.92 4.18 5.21
C ILE A 243 -23.36 5.63 5.03
N HIS A 244 -22.38 6.53 4.87
CA HIS A 244 -22.66 7.92 4.52
C HIS A 244 -22.96 8.00 3.02
N GLY A 245 -24.22 8.31 2.69
CA GLY A 245 -24.73 8.39 1.33
C GLY A 245 -25.49 7.13 0.86
N SER A 246 -25.56 6.97 -0.47
CA SER A 246 -26.37 5.92 -1.11
C SER A 246 -25.81 4.49 -0.97
N GLY A 247 -24.56 4.34 -0.63
CA GLY A 247 -23.87 3.06 -0.65
C GLY A 247 -23.47 2.56 -2.05
N LEU A 248 -23.75 3.32 -3.12
CA LEU A 248 -23.45 2.93 -4.51
C LEU A 248 -22.03 3.27 -4.96
N THR A 249 -21.24 3.97 -4.14
CA THR A 249 -19.82 4.19 -4.39
C THR A 249 -19.10 2.85 -4.54
N VAL A 250 -18.31 2.70 -5.62
CA VAL A 250 -17.59 1.44 -5.94
C VAL A 250 -16.11 1.58 -5.62
N ARG A 251 -15.57 0.61 -4.91
CA ARG A 251 -14.15 0.46 -4.59
C ARG A 251 -13.71 -0.97 -4.88
N SER A 252 -12.43 -1.19 -5.04
CA SER A 252 -11.85 -2.53 -5.02
C SER A 252 -10.83 -2.66 -3.91
N TYR A 253 -10.58 -3.86 -3.42
CA TYR A 253 -9.70 -4.09 -2.27
C TYR A 253 -8.81 -5.30 -2.53
N MET A 254 -7.50 -5.08 -2.49
CA MET A 254 -6.50 -6.13 -2.67
C MET A 254 -6.00 -6.61 -1.31
N TYR A 255 -5.73 -7.92 -1.20
CA TYR A 255 -5.08 -8.46 0.00
C TYR A 255 -3.58 -8.12 0.01
N PRO A 256 -3.00 -7.76 1.18
CA PRO A 256 -1.64 -7.25 1.19
C PRO A 256 -0.53 -8.29 0.93
N ALA A 257 -0.80 -9.59 1.02
CA ALA A 257 0.16 -10.60 0.59
C ALA A 257 0.37 -10.52 -0.94
N ASP A 258 -0.72 -10.41 -1.72
CA ASP A 258 -0.64 -10.15 -3.16
C ASP A 258 0.08 -8.83 -3.46
N MET A 259 -0.25 -7.74 -2.74
CA MET A 259 0.45 -6.47 -2.85
C MET A 259 1.97 -6.64 -2.68
N SER A 260 2.41 -7.44 -1.71
CA SER A 260 3.83 -7.64 -1.44
C SER A 260 4.55 -8.34 -2.59
N VAL A 261 3.92 -9.38 -3.15
CA VAL A 261 4.42 -10.08 -4.35
C VAL A 261 4.51 -9.11 -5.52
N TRP A 262 3.42 -8.36 -5.79
CA TRP A 262 3.37 -7.43 -6.90
C TRP A 262 4.45 -6.34 -6.81
N LEU A 263 4.66 -5.77 -5.62
CA LEU A 263 5.71 -4.75 -5.43
C LEU A 263 7.11 -5.31 -5.61
N LEU A 264 7.40 -6.53 -5.12
CA LEU A 264 8.70 -7.16 -5.28
C LEU A 264 8.94 -7.59 -6.74
N GLU A 265 7.94 -8.12 -7.44
CA GLU A 265 8.01 -8.43 -8.88
C GLU A 265 8.22 -7.16 -9.72
N MET A 266 7.49 -6.08 -9.44
CA MET A 266 7.69 -4.80 -10.12
C MET A 266 9.06 -4.21 -9.84
N LEU A 267 9.60 -4.40 -8.63
CA LEU A 267 10.95 -3.97 -8.28
C LEU A 267 12.00 -4.73 -9.09
N VAL A 268 11.84 -6.05 -9.25
CA VAL A 268 12.83 -6.90 -9.93
C VAL A 268 12.66 -6.90 -11.45
N ARG A 269 11.44 -6.97 -11.95
CA ARG A 269 11.12 -7.23 -13.37
C ARG A 269 10.39 -6.08 -14.08
N GLY A 270 9.89 -5.08 -13.34
CA GLY A 270 9.16 -3.96 -13.94
C GLY A 270 10.00 -3.23 -14.99
N GLN A 271 9.37 -2.69 -16.03
CA GLN A 271 10.06 -1.96 -17.08
C GLN A 271 10.41 -0.54 -16.59
N ASP A 272 11.61 -0.08 -16.95
CA ASP A 272 12.08 1.27 -16.60
C ASP A 272 11.20 2.34 -17.26
N GLY A 273 10.86 3.37 -16.48
CA GLY A 273 9.97 4.45 -16.93
C GLY A 273 8.49 4.08 -16.99
N CYS A 274 8.12 2.83 -16.71
CA CYS A 274 6.73 2.37 -16.74
C CYS A 274 6.04 2.53 -15.38
N ALA A 275 4.72 2.78 -15.45
CA ALA A 275 3.82 2.69 -14.30
C ALA A 275 2.94 1.44 -14.42
N TYR A 276 2.59 0.84 -13.28
CA TYR A 276 1.66 -0.28 -13.15
C TYR A 276 0.64 0.01 -12.05
N ASN A 277 -0.62 -0.28 -12.31
CA ASN A 277 -1.66 -0.27 -11.30
C ASN A 277 -1.51 -1.46 -10.36
N VAL A 278 -1.67 -1.21 -9.06
CA VAL A 278 -1.63 -2.23 -8.00
C VAL A 278 -2.93 -2.19 -7.22
N GLY A 279 -3.74 -3.21 -7.38
CA GLY A 279 -5.05 -3.34 -6.73
C GLY A 279 -5.83 -4.51 -7.28
N HIS A 280 -6.96 -4.82 -6.65
CA HIS A 280 -7.86 -5.87 -7.13
C HIS A 280 -8.72 -5.32 -8.29
N PRO A 281 -8.91 -6.06 -9.41
CA PRO A 281 -9.68 -5.57 -10.55
C PRO A 281 -11.19 -5.58 -10.32
N ASP A 282 -11.69 -6.29 -9.31
CA ASP A 282 -13.13 -6.43 -9.07
C ASP A 282 -13.62 -5.36 -8.09
N GLY A 283 -14.51 -4.52 -8.59
CA GLY A 283 -15.14 -3.47 -7.81
C GLY A 283 -16.35 -3.98 -7.01
N ILE A 284 -16.53 -3.44 -5.83
CA ILE A 284 -17.70 -3.71 -4.96
C ILE A 284 -18.32 -2.39 -4.49
N THR A 285 -19.64 -2.31 -4.41
CA THR A 285 -20.33 -1.16 -3.81
C THR A 285 -20.12 -1.14 -2.29
N LEU A 286 -20.17 0.04 -1.67
CA LEU A 286 -20.04 0.13 -0.20
C LEU A 286 -21.18 -0.59 0.51
N LEU A 287 -22.38 -0.66 -0.08
CA LEU A 287 -23.49 -1.44 0.47
C LEU A 287 -23.16 -2.93 0.48
N ALA A 288 -22.75 -3.49 -0.67
CA ALA A 288 -22.38 -4.91 -0.76
C ALA A 288 -21.17 -5.25 0.12
N LEU A 289 -20.21 -4.32 0.28
CA LEU A 289 -19.10 -4.47 1.22
C LEU A 289 -19.60 -4.57 2.68
N ALA A 290 -20.53 -3.71 3.08
CA ALA A 290 -21.12 -3.76 4.42
C ALA A 290 -21.86 -5.08 4.66
N GLU A 291 -22.63 -5.56 3.67
CA GLU A 291 -23.32 -6.87 3.74
C GLU A 291 -22.32 -8.02 3.93
N ARG A 292 -21.17 -8.01 3.23
CA ARG A 292 -20.10 -9.00 3.41
C ARG A 292 -19.51 -8.98 4.82
N VAL A 293 -19.25 -7.78 5.36
CA VAL A 293 -18.75 -7.64 6.73
C VAL A 293 -19.76 -8.15 7.76
N VAL A 294 -21.06 -7.87 7.58
CA VAL A 294 -22.14 -8.37 8.44
C VAL A 294 -22.21 -9.91 8.39
N ALA A 295 -22.13 -10.50 7.21
CA ALA A 295 -22.16 -11.96 7.06
C ALA A 295 -20.98 -12.63 7.79
N LEU A 296 -19.77 -12.05 7.70
CA LEU A 296 -18.58 -12.56 8.39
C LEU A 296 -18.62 -12.36 9.91
N ALA A 297 -19.30 -11.33 10.40
CA ALA A 297 -19.44 -11.06 11.84
C ALA A 297 -20.26 -12.10 12.60
N ARG A 298 -21.07 -12.90 11.91
CA ARG A 298 -21.91 -14.00 12.45
C ARG A 298 -22.80 -13.58 13.62
N ARG A 299 -23.26 -12.32 13.60
CA ARG A 299 -24.17 -11.75 14.60
C ARG A 299 -25.11 -10.73 13.95
N PRO A 300 -26.28 -10.43 14.53
CA PRO A 300 -27.20 -9.46 13.95
C PRO A 300 -26.60 -8.05 14.06
N ILE A 301 -26.32 -7.45 12.91
CA ILE A 301 -25.83 -6.08 12.75
C ILE A 301 -26.71 -5.39 11.71
N ARG A 302 -27.19 -4.18 12.01
CA ARG A 302 -27.98 -3.39 11.07
C ARG A 302 -27.06 -2.55 10.20
N ILE A 303 -27.40 -2.41 8.93
CA ILE A 303 -26.77 -1.47 8.01
C ILE A 303 -27.67 -0.23 7.93
N GLU A 304 -27.13 0.93 8.31
CA GLU A 304 -27.82 2.21 8.27
C GLU A 304 -27.25 3.04 7.09
N THR A 305 -28.14 3.57 6.28
CA THR A 305 -27.77 4.41 5.10
C THR A 305 -28.39 5.80 5.23
N ASP A 306 -27.63 6.83 4.89
CA ASP A 306 -28.07 8.25 4.93
C ASP A 306 -28.73 8.69 3.61
N VAL A 307 -29.49 7.82 2.93
CA VAL A 307 -30.05 8.05 1.58
C VAL A 307 -30.85 9.35 1.46
N LEU A 308 -31.47 9.81 2.55
CA LEU A 308 -32.34 11.01 2.56
C LEU A 308 -31.57 12.34 2.56
N LYS A 309 -30.26 12.34 2.79
CA LYS A 309 -29.46 13.60 2.91
C LYS A 309 -28.72 13.99 1.64
N GLU A 310 -28.55 13.10 0.67
CA GLU A 310 -27.80 13.40 -0.55
C GLU A 310 -28.72 13.73 -1.73
N LYS A 311 -28.87 15.04 -2.01
CA LYS A 311 -29.50 15.54 -3.25
C LYS A 311 -28.64 15.29 -4.53
N ARG A 312 -27.41 14.81 -4.41
CA ARG A 312 -26.52 14.40 -5.51
C ARG A 312 -25.99 13.01 -5.22
N LEU A 313 -26.40 12.03 -6.02
CA LEU A 313 -25.81 10.69 -6.06
C LEU A 313 -24.37 10.81 -6.58
N ASN A 314 -23.42 11.07 -5.70
CA ASN A 314 -22.00 11.02 -6.03
C ASN A 314 -21.55 9.56 -6.06
N ASN A 315 -21.97 8.84 -7.09
CA ASN A 315 -21.54 7.46 -7.35
C ASN A 315 -20.12 7.48 -7.90
N SER A 316 -19.12 7.59 -7.01
CA SER A 316 -17.73 7.56 -7.43
C SER A 316 -17.25 6.12 -7.56
N ARG A 317 -16.39 5.89 -8.55
CA ARG A 317 -15.70 4.62 -8.78
C ARG A 317 -14.20 4.80 -8.56
N PHE A 318 -13.53 3.78 -8.04
CA PHE A 318 -12.08 3.75 -7.89
C PHE A 318 -11.61 2.31 -7.96
N VAL A 319 -11.41 1.83 -9.21
CA VAL A 319 -11.11 0.44 -9.56
C VAL A 319 -10.02 0.44 -10.63
N PRO A 320 -8.88 -0.25 -10.42
CA PRO A 320 -7.81 -0.33 -11.41
C PRO A 320 -8.15 -1.28 -12.56
N ASP A 321 -7.68 -0.95 -13.75
CA ASP A 321 -7.34 -1.95 -14.74
C ASP A 321 -5.93 -2.47 -14.42
N VAL A 322 -5.77 -3.78 -14.33
CA VAL A 322 -4.49 -4.42 -13.99
C VAL A 322 -3.96 -5.29 -15.13
N ALA A 323 -4.58 -5.20 -16.30
CA ALA A 323 -4.22 -6.03 -17.47
C ALA A 323 -2.73 -5.89 -17.83
N LYS A 324 -2.15 -4.70 -17.70
CA LYS A 324 -0.73 -4.48 -17.94
C LYS A 324 0.16 -5.29 -17.00
N ALA A 325 -0.12 -5.26 -15.70
CA ALA A 325 0.64 -6.04 -14.71
C ALA A 325 0.49 -7.54 -14.93
N GLN A 326 -0.71 -8.00 -15.34
CA GLN A 326 -0.97 -9.39 -15.68
C GLN A 326 -0.18 -9.82 -16.93
N GLN A 327 -0.20 -9.03 -18.00
CA GLN A 327 0.41 -9.40 -19.28
C GLN A 327 1.94 -9.32 -19.26
N GLU A 328 2.52 -8.32 -18.61
CA GLU A 328 3.96 -8.07 -18.63
C GLU A 328 4.71 -8.77 -17.48
N LEU A 329 4.05 -9.00 -16.34
CA LEU A 329 4.69 -9.53 -15.13
C LEU A 329 4.03 -10.81 -14.60
N ASP A 330 2.96 -11.28 -15.25
CA ASP A 330 2.18 -12.47 -14.84
C ASP A 330 1.55 -12.34 -13.43
N LEU A 331 1.18 -11.10 -13.05
CA LEU A 331 0.67 -10.80 -11.72
C LEU A 331 -0.85 -10.97 -11.66
N ASN A 332 -1.29 -11.94 -10.88
CA ASN A 332 -2.70 -12.22 -10.62
C ASN A 332 -3.00 -12.09 -9.12
N CYS A 333 -4.25 -11.73 -8.77
CA CYS A 333 -4.67 -11.76 -7.38
C CYS A 333 -4.95 -13.19 -6.94
N THR A 334 -4.32 -13.61 -5.85
CA THR A 334 -4.47 -14.95 -5.26
C THR A 334 -5.69 -15.02 -4.35
N PHE A 335 -5.99 -13.91 -3.70
CA PHE A 335 -7.02 -13.83 -2.66
C PHE A 335 -8.20 -12.96 -3.09
N ASP A 336 -9.40 -13.43 -2.81
CA ASP A 336 -10.62 -12.67 -2.96
C ASP A 336 -10.89 -11.73 -1.75
N LEU A 337 -11.90 -10.89 -1.90
CA LEU A 337 -12.30 -9.94 -0.87
C LEU A 337 -12.80 -10.62 0.42
N GLU A 338 -13.48 -11.77 0.32
CA GLU A 338 -14.03 -12.45 1.48
C GLU A 338 -12.93 -13.00 2.36
N PHE A 339 -11.90 -13.62 1.77
CA PHE A 339 -10.71 -14.04 2.46
C PHE A 339 -10.01 -12.85 3.15
N ALA A 340 -9.80 -11.75 2.41
CA ALA A 340 -9.13 -10.56 2.91
C ALA A 340 -9.86 -9.91 4.10
N LEU A 341 -11.19 -9.81 4.03
CA LEU A 341 -12.04 -9.33 5.13
C LEU A 341 -11.96 -10.27 6.33
N GLY A 342 -12.06 -11.58 6.12
CA GLY A 342 -11.94 -12.58 7.19
C GLY A 342 -10.62 -12.48 7.94
N ARG A 343 -9.50 -12.31 7.21
CA ARG A 343 -8.17 -12.10 7.80
C ARG A 343 -8.10 -10.79 8.60
N MET A 344 -8.63 -9.69 8.05
CA MET A 344 -8.66 -8.39 8.73
C MET A 344 -9.50 -8.44 10.02
N MET A 345 -10.68 -9.05 9.98
CA MET A 345 -11.57 -9.16 11.13
C MET A 345 -10.96 -10.04 12.23
N SER A 346 -10.36 -11.18 11.86
CA SER A 346 -9.66 -12.06 12.82
C SER A 346 -8.49 -11.35 13.49
N TRP A 347 -7.68 -10.63 12.71
CA TRP A 347 -6.57 -9.83 13.24
C TRP A 347 -7.06 -8.73 14.18
N ALA A 348 -8.07 -7.98 13.77
CA ALA A 348 -8.60 -6.88 14.56
C ALA A 348 -9.23 -7.35 15.87
N ALA A 349 -9.95 -8.48 15.87
CA ALA A 349 -10.50 -9.08 17.08
C ALA A 349 -9.40 -9.50 18.07
N SER A 350 -8.29 -10.08 17.60
CA SER A 350 -7.16 -10.47 18.45
C SER A 350 -6.44 -9.29 19.08
N THR A 351 -6.46 -8.12 18.41
CA THR A 351 -5.82 -6.90 18.91
C THR A 351 -6.71 -6.09 19.85
N SER A 352 -8.04 -6.21 19.72
CA SER A 352 -9.02 -5.51 20.56
C SER A 352 -9.31 -6.21 21.90
N GLY A 353 -9.08 -7.52 21.99
CA GLY A 353 -9.30 -8.32 23.21
C GLY A 353 -8.25 -8.14 24.31
N GLY A 354 -7.23 -7.31 24.12
CA GLY A 354 -6.16 -7.05 25.09
C GLY A 354 -6.36 -5.82 25.99
N THR A 355 -7.52 -5.19 25.94
CA THR A 355 -7.84 -3.97 26.72
C THR A 355 -8.95 -4.19 27.76
N SER A 356 -9.11 -5.41 28.30
CA SER A 356 -9.97 -5.69 29.47
C SER A 356 -9.16 -5.96 30.72
#